data_ac66ddbeda38c200cfa52320953f5b2e
#
_entry.id   ac66ddbeda38c200cfa52320953f5b2e
#
_cell.length_a   1.000
_cell.length_b   1.000
_cell.length_c   1.000
_cell.angle_alpha   90.00
_cell.angle_beta   90.00
_cell.angle_gamma   90.00
#
_symmetry.space_group_name_H-M   'P 1'
#
loop_
_entity.id
_entity.type
_entity.pdbx_description
1 polymer ?
#
loop_
_entity_poly.entity_id
_entity_poly.type
_entity_poly.pdbx_seq_one_letter_code
_entity_poly.pdbx_strand_id
1 'polypeptide(L)'
;ERNTGKSTFLNFLKAVFQNNVTFNTNEDFRSQFNSDWAGKLLIMVDEVLLNRREDSERLKNLSTTLSYKVEAKGKDRDEIGFFAKFVLCSNNEHLPVIIDAGETRYWVRKIVPLRNDDTDFLQKLKAEIPAFLHFLQHRQPSTKKESRMWFNPKLLETDALRKIIRSNRNRLEIEMGELLLDIMASV
;
A
#
# COMPACT_ATOMS: atom_id res chain seq x y z
N GLU A 1 -2.49 4.53 14.55
CA GLU A 1 -3.65 5.04 15.32
C GLU A 1 -4.93 4.35 14.86
N ARG A 2 -5.81 4.02 15.81
CA ARG A 2 -7.14 3.46 15.54
C ARG A 2 -8.15 4.58 15.29
N ASN A 3 -9.32 4.23 14.72
CA ASN A 3 -10.45 5.16 14.50
C ASN A 3 -10.11 6.42 13.69
N THR A 4 -9.29 6.26 12.65
CA THR A 4 -8.90 7.36 11.74
C THR A 4 -9.61 7.31 10.39
N GLY A 5 -10.60 6.43 10.22
CA GLY A 5 -11.34 6.30 8.95
C GLY A 5 -10.61 5.53 7.84
N LYS A 6 -9.52 4.79 8.12
CA LYS A 6 -8.80 4.00 7.10
C LYS A 6 -9.70 3.00 6.38
N SER A 7 -10.40 2.16 7.14
CA SER A 7 -11.33 1.18 6.57
C SER A 7 -12.51 1.86 5.85
N THR A 8 -12.96 3.03 6.34
CA THR A 8 -13.96 3.85 5.65
C THR A 8 -13.46 4.32 4.29
N PHE A 9 -12.19 4.75 4.21
CA PHE A 9 -11.54 5.13 2.95
C PHE A 9 -11.46 3.96 1.97
N LEU A 10 -11.05 2.77 2.42
CA LEU A 10 -11.02 1.58 1.58
C LEU A 10 -12.43 1.21 1.07
N ASN A 11 -13.43 1.27 1.94
CA ASN A 11 -14.83 1.03 1.56
C ASN A 11 -15.37 2.09 0.59
N PHE A 12 -14.94 3.34 0.69
CA PHE A 12 -15.23 4.38 -0.29
C PHE A 12 -14.60 4.04 -1.65
N LEU A 13 -13.32 3.66 -1.70
CA LEU A 13 -12.68 3.20 -2.94
C LEU A 13 -13.42 2.00 -3.54
N LYS A 14 -13.88 1.06 -2.71
CA LYS A 14 -14.72 -0.07 -3.18
C LYS A 14 -16.02 0.40 -3.79
N ALA A 15 -16.66 1.40 -3.22
CA ALA A 15 -17.89 1.97 -3.79
C ALA A 15 -17.64 2.69 -5.13
N VAL A 16 -16.52 3.39 -5.27
CA VAL A 16 -16.13 4.07 -6.53
C VAL A 16 -15.77 3.08 -7.62
N PHE A 17 -14.89 2.11 -7.34
CA PHE A 17 -14.31 1.21 -8.34
C PHE A 17 -15.02 -0.14 -8.47
N GLN A 18 -15.96 -0.45 -7.57
CA GLN A 18 -16.82 -1.63 -7.58
C GLN A 18 -16.03 -2.96 -7.73
N ASN A 19 -16.24 -3.70 -8.82
CA ASN A 19 -15.57 -4.97 -9.07
C ASN A 19 -14.12 -4.84 -9.55
N ASN A 20 -13.66 -3.62 -9.83
CA ASN A 20 -12.28 -3.37 -10.25
C ASN A 20 -11.28 -3.32 -9.08
N VAL A 21 -11.73 -3.58 -7.87
CA VAL A 21 -10.87 -3.65 -6.69
C VAL A 21 -11.13 -4.93 -5.90
N THR A 22 -10.11 -5.40 -5.20
CA THR A 22 -10.19 -6.54 -4.29
C THR A 22 -9.61 -6.18 -2.92
N PHE A 23 -10.20 -6.77 -1.87
CA PHE A 23 -9.64 -6.74 -0.51
C PHE A 23 -8.83 -8.01 -0.28
N ASN A 24 -7.68 -7.85 0.30
CA ASN A 24 -6.80 -8.95 0.66
C ASN A 24 -6.36 -8.83 2.12
N THR A 25 -6.08 -9.97 2.72
CA THR A 25 -5.37 -10.07 4.01
C THR A 25 -3.86 -10.13 3.78
N ASN A 26 -3.07 -10.09 4.85
CA ASN A 26 -1.63 -10.34 4.76
C ASN A 26 -1.31 -11.76 4.25
N GLU A 27 -2.17 -12.73 4.56
CA GLU A 27 -2.03 -14.12 4.11
C GLU A 27 -2.32 -14.24 2.62
N ASP A 28 -3.38 -13.63 2.12
CA ASP A 28 -3.71 -13.59 0.68
C ASP A 28 -2.57 -12.94 -0.10
N PHE A 29 -2.00 -11.83 0.43
CA PHE A 29 -0.86 -11.19 -0.19
C PHE A 29 0.35 -12.12 -0.34
N ARG A 30 0.57 -13.01 0.62
CA ARG A 30 1.67 -13.99 0.61
C ARG A 30 1.34 -15.26 -0.15
N SER A 31 0.07 -15.52 -0.44
CA SER A 31 -0.39 -16.72 -1.14
C SER A 31 0.16 -16.77 -2.57
N GLN A 32 0.32 -18.00 -3.06
CA GLN A 32 0.55 -18.24 -4.49
C GLN A 32 -0.77 -18.14 -5.29
N PHE A 33 -1.92 -18.37 -4.64
CA PHE A 33 -3.24 -18.26 -5.28
C PHE A 33 -3.67 -16.79 -5.29
N ASN A 34 -3.77 -16.22 -6.45
CA ASN A 34 -3.91 -14.78 -6.66
C ASN A 34 -4.88 -14.44 -7.82
N SER A 35 -5.76 -15.39 -8.16
CA SER A 35 -6.71 -15.23 -9.26
C SER A 35 -7.69 -14.06 -9.06
N ASP A 36 -7.92 -13.64 -7.83
CA ASP A 36 -8.76 -12.50 -7.47
C ASP A 36 -8.11 -11.14 -7.82
N TRP A 37 -6.80 -11.11 -8.15
CA TRP A 37 -6.08 -9.92 -8.61
C TRP A 37 -6.25 -9.64 -10.09
N ALA A 38 -6.72 -10.65 -10.85
CA ALA A 38 -6.86 -10.56 -12.29
C ALA A 38 -7.79 -9.42 -12.71
N GLY A 39 -7.27 -8.51 -13.54
CA GLY A 39 -8.04 -7.38 -14.06
C GLY A 39 -8.41 -6.32 -13.03
N LYS A 40 -7.81 -6.31 -11.84
CA LYS A 40 -8.10 -5.32 -10.82
C LYS A 40 -7.27 -4.04 -11.03
N LEU A 41 -7.88 -2.90 -10.69
CA LEU A 41 -7.21 -1.59 -10.63
C LEU A 41 -6.53 -1.37 -9.28
N LEU A 42 -7.17 -1.83 -8.19
CA LEU A 42 -6.64 -1.69 -6.85
C LEU A 42 -6.68 -3.03 -6.11
N ILE A 43 -5.57 -3.33 -5.44
CA ILE A 43 -5.44 -4.42 -4.48
C ILE A 43 -5.28 -3.75 -3.11
N MET A 44 -6.29 -3.91 -2.25
CA MET A 44 -6.38 -3.22 -0.97
C MET A 44 -6.09 -4.21 0.17
N VAL A 45 -5.19 -3.83 1.08
CA VAL A 45 -4.89 -4.59 2.29
C VAL A 45 -5.16 -3.71 3.49
N ASP A 46 -6.13 -4.11 4.30
CA ASP A 46 -6.38 -3.45 5.60
C ASP A 46 -5.54 -4.14 6.70
N GLU A 47 -5.17 -3.38 7.71
CA GLU A 47 -4.32 -3.83 8.82
C GLU A 47 -3.02 -4.49 8.35
N VAL A 48 -2.37 -3.88 7.35
CA VAL A 48 -1.17 -4.43 6.75
C VAL A 48 -0.03 -4.57 7.76
N LEU A 49 0.62 -5.74 7.71
CA LEU A 49 1.85 -6.06 8.44
C LEU A 49 2.76 -6.88 7.52
N LEU A 50 3.37 -6.21 6.55
CA LEU A 50 4.31 -6.78 5.58
C LEU A 50 5.74 -6.44 6.02
N ASN A 51 6.13 -6.96 7.18
CA ASN A 51 7.39 -6.67 7.84
C ASN A 51 8.52 -7.64 7.50
N ARG A 52 8.32 -8.52 6.52
CA ARG A 52 9.35 -9.40 5.98
C ARG A 52 9.99 -8.76 4.76
N ARG A 53 11.27 -9.02 4.55
CA ARG A 53 11.99 -8.51 3.37
C ARG A 53 11.38 -9.02 2.06
N GLU A 54 10.94 -10.27 2.04
CA GLU A 54 10.29 -10.90 0.89
C GLU A 54 8.99 -10.18 0.50
N ASP A 55 8.20 -9.72 1.48
CA ASP A 55 6.97 -8.97 1.23
C ASP A 55 7.27 -7.64 0.51
N SER A 56 8.30 -6.93 0.97
CA SER A 56 8.76 -5.69 0.35
C SER A 56 9.27 -5.89 -1.07
N GLU A 57 10.09 -6.90 -1.30
CA GLU A 57 10.59 -7.21 -2.64
C GLU A 57 9.44 -7.62 -3.57
N ARG A 58 8.46 -8.39 -3.07
CA ARG A 58 7.25 -8.72 -3.83
C ARG A 58 6.47 -7.47 -4.23
N LEU A 59 6.25 -6.53 -3.31
CA LEU A 59 5.59 -5.26 -3.61
C LEU A 59 6.35 -4.45 -4.68
N LYS A 60 7.67 -4.35 -4.55
CA LYS A 60 8.54 -3.64 -5.50
C LYS A 60 8.42 -4.27 -6.90
N ASN A 61 8.50 -5.59 -6.99
CA ASN A 61 8.38 -6.32 -8.25
C ASN A 61 7.01 -6.10 -8.89
N LEU A 62 5.93 -6.31 -8.15
CA LEU A 62 4.56 -6.13 -8.63
C LEU A 62 4.25 -4.70 -9.03
N SER A 63 4.85 -3.70 -8.37
CA SER A 63 4.61 -2.29 -8.70
C SER A 63 5.19 -1.85 -10.07
N THR A 64 6.09 -2.66 -10.64
CA THR A 64 6.81 -2.34 -11.89
C THR A 64 6.61 -3.35 -13.01
N THR A 65 6.02 -4.52 -12.70
CA THR A 65 5.75 -5.55 -13.71
C THR A 65 4.62 -5.13 -14.66
N LEU A 66 4.69 -5.57 -15.90
CA LEU A 66 3.63 -5.36 -16.91
C LEU A 66 2.73 -6.58 -17.04
N SER A 67 3.23 -7.75 -16.65
CA SER A 67 2.46 -8.99 -16.62
C SER A 67 2.79 -9.79 -15.37
N TYR A 68 1.92 -10.69 -15.01
CA TYR A 68 2.12 -11.55 -13.88
C TYR A 68 1.34 -12.87 -14.04
N LYS A 69 1.84 -13.94 -13.39
CA LYS A 69 1.20 -15.25 -13.44
C LYS A 69 0.08 -15.35 -12.42
N VAL A 70 -1.12 -15.62 -12.90
CA VAL A 70 -2.30 -15.89 -12.10
C VAL A 70 -2.43 -17.39 -11.87
N GLU A 71 -2.66 -17.76 -10.63
CA GLU A 71 -2.91 -19.15 -10.24
C GLU A 71 -4.22 -19.24 -9.47
N ALA A 72 -5.15 -20.03 -10.02
CA ALA A 72 -6.36 -20.42 -9.33
C ALA A 72 -6.22 -21.86 -8.82
N LYS A 73 -6.83 -22.17 -7.68
CA LYS A 73 -6.78 -23.51 -7.11
C LYS A 73 -7.29 -24.56 -8.12
N GLY A 74 -6.43 -25.51 -8.47
CA GLY A 74 -6.77 -26.60 -9.38
C GLY A 74 -6.82 -26.22 -10.88
N LYS A 75 -6.21 -25.10 -11.25
CA LYS A 75 -6.05 -24.67 -12.66
C LYS A 75 -4.60 -24.40 -12.98
N ASP A 76 -4.25 -24.52 -14.25
CA ASP A 76 -2.93 -24.11 -14.74
C ASP A 76 -2.72 -22.61 -14.59
N ARG A 77 -1.46 -22.20 -14.55
CA ARG A 77 -1.06 -20.80 -14.45
C ARG A 77 -1.24 -20.10 -15.80
N ASP A 78 -1.95 -18.98 -15.76
CA ASP A 78 -2.08 -18.08 -16.91
C ASP A 78 -1.25 -16.82 -16.68
N GLU A 79 -0.68 -16.26 -17.75
CA GLU A 79 -0.02 -14.97 -17.71
C GLU A 79 -0.98 -13.88 -18.21
N ILE A 80 -1.21 -12.88 -17.37
CA ILE A 80 -2.09 -11.75 -17.68
C ILE A 80 -1.38 -10.42 -17.49
N GLY A 81 -1.88 -9.37 -18.14
CA GLY A 81 -1.42 -7.99 -17.90
C GLY A 81 -1.67 -7.56 -16.46
N PHE A 82 -0.66 -6.92 -15.85
CA PHE A 82 -0.75 -6.41 -14.50
C PHE A 82 -0.62 -4.88 -14.48
N PHE A 83 -1.63 -4.22 -13.99
CA PHE A 83 -1.69 -2.76 -13.90
C PHE A 83 -2.22 -2.26 -12.56
N ALA A 84 -2.51 -3.18 -11.64
CA ALA A 84 -3.04 -2.86 -10.32
C ALA A 84 -2.09 -1.99 -9.51
N LYS A 85 -2.67 -1.15 -8.65
CA LYS A 85 -1.96 -0.40 -7.61
C LYS A 85 -2.35 -0.94 -6.25
N PHE A 86 -1.39 -0.91 -5.31
CA PHE A 86 -1.65 -1.35 -3.94
C PHE A 86 -2.09 -0.18 -3.07
N VAL A 87 -3.11 -0.41 -2.25
CA VAL A 87 -3.54 0.51 -1.19
C VAL A 87 -3.43 -0.22 0.13
N LEU A 88 -2.48 0.18 0.95
CA LEU A 88 -2.12 -0.48 2.20
C LEU A 88 -2.51 0.40 3.37
N CYS A 89 -3.34 -0.09 4.28
CA CYS A 89 -3.69 0.60 5.51
C CYS A 89 -3.11 -0.15 6.71
N SER A 90 -2.55 0.59 7.68
CA SER A 90 -1.99 -0.01 8.89
C SER A 90 -2.28 0.83 10.12
N ASN A 91 -2.41 0.15 11.25
CA ASN A 91 -2.40 0.77 12.58
C ASN A 91 -0.98 0.86 13.15
N ASN A 92 -0.01 0.18 12.55
CA ASN A 92 1.39 0.26 12.93
C ASN A 92 2.04 1.45 12.21
N GLU A 93 2.51 2.44 12.97
CA GLU A 93 3.14 3.65 12.42
C GLU A 93 4.64 3.49 12.13
N HIS A 94 5.26 2.44 12.66
CA HIS A 94 6.71 2.26 12.58
C HIS A 94 7.14 1.26 11.52
N LEU A 95 6.47 0.12 11.45
CA LEU A 95 6.86 -1.01 10.61
C LEU A 95 5.66 -1.68 9.93
N PRO A 96 4.83 -0.94 9.17
CA PRO A 96 3.75 -1.56 8.40
C PRO A 96 4.31 -2.36 7.21
N VAL A 97 5.41 -1.88 6.64
CA VAL A 97 6.14 -2.44 5.51
C VAL A 97 7.60 -1.98 5.58
N ILE A 98 8.54 -2.79 5.10
CA ILE A 98 9.94 -2.39 5.02
C ILE A 98 10.14 -1.50 3.79
N ILE A 99 10.57 -0.26 4.00
CA ILE A 99 10.87 0.71 2.94
C ILE A 99 12.31 1.18 3.08
N ASP A 100 13.10 0.95 2.03
CA ASP A 100 14.49 1.38 2.00
C ASP A 100 14.61 2.89 1.70
N ALA A 101 15.75 3.47 2.06
CA ALA A 101 16.03 4.86 1.75
C ALA A 101 16.10 5.08 0.22
N GLY A 102 15.54 6.19 -0.25
CA GLY A 102 15.53 6.52 -1.68
C GLY A 102 14.46 5.78 -2.49
N GLU A 103 13.57 5.00 -1.83
CA GLU A 103 12.48 4.31 -2.51
C GLU A 103 11.39 5.31 -2.98
N THR A 104 11.04 5.25 -4.25
CA THR A 104 10.08 6.17 -4.90
C THR A 104 8.75 5.54 -5.30
N ARG A 105 8.51 4.29 -4.91
CA ARG A 105 7.26 3.57 -5.21
C ARG A 105 6.16 3.77 -4.17
N TYR A 106 6.51 4.32 -3.00
CA TYR A 106 5.60 4.48 -1.88
C TYR A 106 5.20 5.93 -1.68
N TRP A 107 3.91 6.18 -1.63
CA TRP A 107 3.34 7.42 -1.14
C TRP A 107 2.66 7.15 0.19
N VAL A 108 3.30 7.57 1.27
CA VAL A 108 2.85 7.29 2.64
C VAL A 108 2.18 8.52 3.24
N ARG A 109 1.01 8.34 3.80
CA ARG A 109 0.27 9.40 4.49
C ARG A 109 -0.14 8.93 5.88
N LYS A 110 0.09 9.76 6.88
CA LYS A 110 -0.54 9.61 8.19
C LYS A 110 -1.91 10.27 8.14
N ILE A 111 -2.94 9.50 8.51
CA ILE A 111 -4.31 10.01 8.63
C ILE A 111 -4.55 10.33 10.09
N VAL A 112 -4.94 11.58 10.36
CA VAL A 112 -5.30 12.01 11.71
C VAL A 112 -6.73 11.56 12.04
N PRO A 113 -7.04 11.30 13.33
CA PRO A 113 -8.41 10.99 13.74
C PRO A 113 -9.39 12.09 13.35
N LEU A 114 -10.60 11.69 12.98
CA LEU A 114 -11.69 12.63 12.77
C LEU A 114 -12.05 13.29 14.13
N ARG A 115 -12.37 14.58 14.09
CA ARG A 115 -12.71 15.32 15.32
C ARG A 115 -14.01 14.85 15.95
N ASN A 116 -14.96 14.46 15.10
CA ASN A 116 -16.28 13.97 15.50
C ASN A 116 -16.54 12.64 14.82
N ASP A 117 -17.12 11.70 15.55
CA ASP A 117 -17.62 10.45 14.98
C ASP A 117 -18.95 10.74 14.26
N ASP A 118 -19.04 10.27 13.03
CA ASP A 118 -20.23 10.36 12.19
C ASP A 118 -20.54 8.95 11.68
N THR A 119 -21.58 8.34 12.22
CA THR A 119 -22.01 6.98 11.86
C THR A 119 -22.44 6.87 10.40
N ASP A 120 -22.90 7.96 9.81
CA ASP A 120 -23.38 8.03 8.42
C ASP A 120 -22.31 8.50 7.44
N PHE A 121 -21.08 8.73 7.92
CA PHE A 121 -20.00 9.32 7.10
C PHE A 121 -19.77 8.57 5.80
N LEU A 122 -19.71 7.24 5.82
CA LEU A 122 -19.55 6.46 4.59
C LEU A 122 -20.72 6.61 3.62
N GLN A 123 -21.95 6.71 4.13
CA GLN A 123 -23.13 6.92 3.27
C GLN A 123 -23.11 8.32 2.63
N LYS A 124 -22.72 9.35 3.38
CA LYS A 124 -22.52 10.69 2.86
C LYS A 124 -21.45 10.71 1.76
N LEU A 125 -20.30 10.08 1.98
CA LEU A 125 -19.27 9.93 0.96
C LEU A 125 -19.78 9.21 -0.31
N LYS A 126 -20.58 8.15 -0.15
CA LYS A 126 -21.15 7.43 -1.29
C LYS A 126 -22.13 8.31 -2.09
N ALA A 127 -22.89 9.15 -1.44
CA ALA A 127 -23.82 10.08 -2.11
C ALA A 127 -23.06 11.13 -2.95
N GLU A 128 -21.83 11.46 -2.58
CA GLU A 128 -20.98 12.43 -3.30
C GLU A 128 -20.19 11.79 -4.48
N ILE A 129 -20.21 10.46 -4.65
CA ILE A 129 -19.45 9.78 -5.73
C ILE A 129 -19.71 10.39 -7.10
N PRO A 130 -20.94 10.70 -7.55
CA PRO A 130 -21.15 11.29 -8.87
C PRO A 130 -20.43 12.63 -9.05
N ALA A 131 -20.51 13.52 -8.05
CA ALA A 131 -19.81 14.81 -8.06
C ALA A 131 -18.30 14.64 -8.03
N PHE A 132 -17.78 13.70 -7.24
CA PHE A 132 -16.36 13.37 -7.19
C PHE A 132 -15.83 12.84 -8.53
N LEU A 133 -16.56 11.94 -9.17
CA LEU A 133 -16.19 11.42 -10.49
C LEU A 133 -16.22 12.51 -11.56
N HIS A 134 -17.24 13.37 -11.55
CA HIS A 134 -17.30 14.53 -12.43
C HIS A 134 -16.07 15.43 -12.24
N PHE A 135 -15.70 15.75 -11.01
CA PHE A 135 -14.50 16.52 -10.71
C PHE A 135 -13.24 15.85 -11.26
N LEU A 136 -13.07 14.54 -11.07
CA LEU A 136 -11.90 13.81 -11.56
C LEU A 136 -11.80 13.80 -13.09
N GLN A 137 -12.93 13.66 -13.80
CA GLN A 137 -12.97 13.68 -15.27
C GLN A 137 -12.53 15.01 -15.88
N HIS A 138 -12.78 16.12 -15.18
CA HIS A 138 -12.46 17.46 -15.64
C HIS A 138 -11.13 17.98 -15.07
N ARG A 139 -10.51 17.24 -14.15
CA ARG A 139 -9.25 17.64 -13.54
C ARG A 139 -8.08 17.41 -14.48
N GLN A 140 -7.30 18.45 -14.72
CA GLN A 140 -6.02 18.33 -15.38
C GLN A 140 -4.93 17.94 -14.36
N PRO A 141 -4.01 17.02 -14.71
CA PRO A 141 -2.85 16.74 -13.88
C PRO A 141 -2.02 18.01 -13.64
N SER A 142 -1.61 18.24 -12.41
CA SER A 142 -0.77 19.39 -12.04
C SER A 142 0.69 19.24 -12.47
N THR A 143 1.07 18.05 -12.94
CA THR A 143 2.43 17.72 -13.34
C THR A 143 2.44 17.08 -14.73
N LYS A 144 3.54 17.30 -15.47
CA LYS A 144 3.77 16.63 -16.76
C LYS A 144 4.55 15.35 -16.54
N LYS A 145 4.36 14.39 -17.46
CA LYS A 145 5.17 13.18 -17.47
C LYS A 145 6.56 13.51 -18.02
N GLU A 146 7.55 13.64 -17.14
CA GLU A 146 8.94 13.92 -17.50
C GLU A 146 9.82 12.67 -17.58
N SER A 147 9.38 11.58 -16.96
CA SER A 147 10.08 10.29 -16.95
C SER A 147 9.06 9.14 -16.93
N ARG A 148 9.45 7.97 -16.45
CA ARG A 148 8.51 6.88 -16.11
C ARG A 148 7.48 7.29 -15.05
N MET A 149 7.74 8.35 -14.30
CA MET A 149 6.86 8.92 -13.28
C MET A 149 6.17 10.18 -13.81
N TRP A 150 4.93 10.42 -13.34
CA TRP A 150 4.13 11.60 -13.69
C TRP A 150 4.38 12.80 -12.77
N PHE A 151 5.31 12.67 -11.82
CA PHE A 151 5.59 13.71 -10.83
C PHE A 151 7.02 13.56 -10.31
N ASN A 152 7.55 14.65 -9.79
CA ASN A 152 8.86 14.64 -9.16
C ASN A 152 8.85 13.75 -7.91
N PRO A 153 9.81 12.83 -7.74
CA PRO A 153 9.90 11.95 -6.58
C PRO A 153 9.91 12.68 -5.23
N LYS A 154 10.38 13.91 -5.17
CA LYS A 154 10.34 14.75 -3.95
C LYS A 154 8.92 14.95 -3.41
N LEU A 155 7.89 14.88 -4.23
CA LEU A 155 6.50 14.98 -3.80
C LEU A 155 6.04 13.75 -2.98
N LEU A 156 6.77 12.65 -3.01
CA LEU A 156 6.53 11.46 -2.21
C LEU A 156 7.18 11.53 -0.81
N GLU A 157 8.13 12.44 -0.61
CA GLU A 157 8.87 12.60 0.64
C GLU A 157 8.01 13.22 1.74
N THR A 158 7.10 12.42 2.29
CA THR A 158 6.28 12.82 3.43
C THR A 158 6.98 12.53 4.76
N ASP A 159 6.58 13.22 5.83
CA ASP A 159 7.09 12.92 7.19
C ASP A 159 6.78 11.49 7.62
N ALA A 160 5.62 10.97 7.22
CA ALA A 160 5.24 9.59 7.49
C ALA A 160 6.19 8.59 6.81
N LEU A 161 6.57 8.83 5.55
CA LEU A 161 7.56 8.01 4.85
C LEU A 161 8.93 8.08 5.54
N ARG A 162 9.39 9.30 5.86
CA ARG A 162 10.67 9.49 6.59
C ARG A 162 10.69 8.75 7.93
N LYS A 163 9.58 8.75 8.66
CA LYS A 163 9.45 8.04 9.93
C LYS A 163 9.61 6.53 9.76
N ILE A 164 8.94 5.93 8.77
CA ILE A 164 9.06 4.49 8.49
C ILE A 164 10.50 4.12 8.09
N ILE A 165 11.13 4.89 7.20
CA ILE A 165 12.52 4.65 6.78
C ILE A 165 13.48 4.71 7.98
N ARG A 166 13.30 5.69 8.88
CA ARG A 166 14.12 5.81 10.10
C ARG A 166 13.92 4.60 11.03
N SER A 167 12.67 4.17 11.23
CA SER A 167 12.37 3.01 12.07
C SER A 167 12.98 1.72 11.51
N ASN A 168 13.05 1.58 10.20
CA ASN A 168 13.71 0.44 9.56
C ASN A 168 15.25 0.46 9.76
N ARG A 169 15.87 1.65 9.73
CA ARG A 169 17.31 1.79 10.02
C ARG A 169 17.63 1.47 11.48
N ASN A 170 16.84 2.00 12.41
CA ASN A 170 17.05 1.73 13.84
C ASN A 170 16.95 0.24 14.17
N ARG A 171 16.10 -0.51 13.46
CA ARG A 171 16.01 -1.96 13.62
C ARG A 171 17.32 -2.66 13.22
N LEU A 172 17.91 -2.27 12.09
CA LEU A 172 19.22 -2.81 11.67
C LEU A 172 20.32 -2.48 12.68
N GLU A 173 20.31 -1.26 13.24
CA GLU A 173 21.24 -0.85 14.29
C GLU A 173 21.06 -1.69 15.57
N ILE A 174 19.83 -1.97 15.98
CA ILE A 174 19.52 -2.82 17.13
C ILE A 174 19.97 -4.25 16.85
N GLU A 175 19.59 -4.85 15.73
CA GLU A 175 19.96 -6.20 15.35
C GLU A 175 21.50 -6.36 15.22
N MET A 176 22.19 -5.35 14.66
CA MET A 176 23.66 -5.31 14.61
C MET A 176 24.27 -5.19 16.01
N GLY A 177 23.69 -4.39 16.88
CA GLY A 177 24.14 -4.23 18.27
C GLY A 177 24.00 -5.53 19.05
N GLU A 178 22.87 -6.22 18.93
CA GLU A 178 22.64 -7.54 19.55
C GLU A 178 23.64 -8.59 19.03
N LEU A 179 23.87 -8.66 17.73
CA LEU A 179 24.85 -9.56 17.12
C LEU A 179 26.27 -9.28 17.62
N LEU A 180 26.67 -8.02 17.72
CA LEU A 180 27.97 -7.64 18.25
C LEU A 180 28.15 -8.04 19.72
N LEU A 181 27.11 -7.87 20.54
CA LEU A 181 27.12 -8.30 21.94
C LEU A 181 27.24 -9.82 22.07
N ASP A 182 26.54 -10.58 21.22
CA ASP A 182 26.63 -12.04 21.20
C ASP A 182 28.03 -12.51 20.80
N ILE A 183 28.63 -11.88 19.80
CA ILE A 183 30.02 -12.19 19.38
C ILE A 183 31.00 -11.86 20.52
N MET A 184 30.85 -10.71 21.17
CA MET A 184 31.73 -10.33 22.30
C MET A 184 31.57 -11.24 23.51
N ALA A 185 30.38 -11.79 23.75
CA ALA A 185 30.12 -12.74 24.84
C ALA A 185 30.66 -14.17 24.53
N SER A 186 30.95 -14.49 23.27
CA SER A 186 31.45 -15.77 22.83
C SER A 186 32.98 -15.85 22.76
N VAL A 187 33.65 -14.75 22.97
CA VAL A 187 35.14 -14.62 23.06
C VAL A 187 35.58 -14.54 24.51
#